data_d598ef6450c6e5875a2288eb1ae0fa94
#
_entry.id   d598ef6450c6e5875a2288eb1ae0fa94
#
_cell.length_a   1.000
_cell.length_b   1.000
_cell.length_c   1.000
_cell.angle_alpha   90.00
_cell.angle_beta   90.00
_cell.angle_gamma   90.00
#
_symmetry.space_group_name_H-M   'P 1'
#
loop_
_entity.id
_entity.type
_entity.pdbx_description
1 polymer ?
#
loop_
_entity_poly.entity_id
_entity_poly.type
_entity_poly.pdbx_seq_one_letter_code
_entity_poly.pdbx_strand_id
1 'polypeptide(L)'
;MLDTIFFKTFYWWLFSIHVIIILMKVLNNDLKTSTFKGIYVLSGDDEFLKNSYKKRLKIAMVGDDQMNYAYFEGKGIDVDAIIDFANTLPFFSEYRCILIEESQWFKSGNDKFLNYISDKPDSTKIIFVEKEIDKRSKLYKKVKDIGYIAELNHPTDDELKNWAGNIINKAGKKITVSNMDFFIARVGNDMERIKSELDKLLSYTLDKDIIEEEDIIAITSISLTNRIFELVKMITNNKIKEALDIYEDLVALKEPSLKIMILITRQFNQLLQIKELMSAGFNEKEIVSNMKLNPYVIKNLMRQARGFDMALLLSYVKNAIELEEAIKKGNINEKLALELLMLTR
;
A
#
# COMPACT_ATOMS: atom_id res chain seq x y z
N MET A 1 -1.99 15.10 -37.45
CA MET A 1 -1.70 15.72 -36.12
C MET A 1 -2.33 14.98 -34.96
N LEU A 2 -3.33 14.15 -35.18
CA LEU A 2 -3.99 13.31 -34.14
C LEU A 2 -3.22 12.00 -33.81
N ASP A 3 -2.47 11.46 -34.79
CA ASP A 3 -1.74 10.19 -34.58
C ASP A 3 -0.51 10.30 -33.66
N THR A 4 0.10 11.49 -33.56
CA THR A 4 1.31 11.70 -32.75
C THR A 4 1.02 11.81 -31.28
N ILE A 5 -0.20 12.19 -30.88
CA ILE A 5 -0.62 12.30 -29.47
C ILE A 5 -1.02 10.93 -28.95
N PHE A 6 -1.68 10.10 -29.76
CA PHE A 6 -2.07 8.73 -29.39
C PHE A 6 -0.84 7.82 -29.19
N PHE A 7 0.20 7.96 -30.04
CA PHE A 7 1.46 7.22 -29.89
C PHE A 7 2.25 7.63 -28.64
N LYS A 8 2.30 8.92 -28.30
CA LYS A 8 3.01 9.39 -27.09
C LYS A 8 2.34 8.92 -25.79
N THR A 9 1.01 8.94 -25.69
CA THR A 9 0.29 8.47 -24.51
C THR A 9 0.37 6.95 -24.35
N PHE A 10 0.35 6.20 -25.46
CA PHE A 10 0.49 4.73 -25.46
C PHE A 10 1.91 4.30 -25.06
N TYR A 11 2.96 5.01 -25.53
CA TYR A 11 4.35 4.76 -25.12
C TYR A 11 4.62 5.13 -23.65
N TRP A 12 4.01 6.20 -23.14
CA TRP A 12 4.12 6.57 -21.73
C TRP A 12 3.42 5.56 -20.82
N TRP A 13 2.28 5.04 -21.24
CA TRP A 13 1.52 4.02 -20.53
C TRP A 13 2.27 2.67 -20.51
N LEU A 14 2.82 2.24 -21.64
CA LEU A 14 3.72 1.08 -21.73
C LEU A 14 5.02 1.29 -20.91
N PHE A 15 5.54 2.50 -20.85
CA PHE A 15 6.77 2.82 -20.11
C PHE A 15 6.55 2.74 -18.59
N SER A 16 5.40 3.19 -18.06
CA SER A 16 5.05 3.14 -16.65
C SER A 16 4.83 1.69 -16.15
N ILE A 17 4.10 0.88 -16.91
CA ILE A 17 3.88 -0.55 -16.61
C ILE A 17 5.19 -1.34 -16.73
N HIS A 18 6.02 -1.02 -17.72
CA HIS A 18 7.34 -1.65 -17.89
C HIS A 18 8.30 -1.32 -16.74
N VAL A 19 8.23 -0.12 -16.17
CA VAL A 19 9.16 0.32 -15.13
C VAL A 19 8.93 -0.44 -13.81
N ILE A 20 7.69 -0.63 -13.34
CA ILE A 20 7.44 -1.36 -12.09
C ILE A 20 7.71 -2.86 -12.27
N ILE A 21 7.34 -3.45 -13.40
CA ILE A 21 7.69 -4.85 -13.73
C ILE A 21 9.21 -5.01 -13.90
N ILE A 22 9.92 -4.01 -14.43
CA ILE A 22 11.38 -4.02 -14.56
C ILE A 22 12.06 -3.86 -13.19
N LEU A 23 11.57 -2.99 -12.32
CA LEU A 23 12.08 -2.79 -10.96
C LEU A 23 11.94 -4.07 -10.11
N MET A 24 10.76 -4.71 -10.14
CA MET A 24 10.57 -6.01 -9.51
C MET A 24 11.38 -7.13 -10.18
N LYS A 25 11.68 -7.04 -11.49
CA LYS A 25 12.49 -8.02 -12.20
C LYS A 25 13.92 -8.07 -11.69
N VAL A 26 14.57 -6.95 -11.41
CA VAL A 26 15.95 -6.95 -10.89
C VAL A 26 16.00 -7.61 -9.52
N LEU A 27 15.17 -7.17 -8.57
CA LEU A 27 15.10 -7.79 -7.24
C LEU A 27 14.78 -9.29 -7.31
N ASN A 28 13.80 -9.67 -8.13
CA ASN A 28 13.42 -11.07 -8.29
C ASN A 28 14.49 -11.89 -9.02
N ASN A 29 15.22 -11.30 -9.98
CA ASN A 29 16.33 -11.97 -10.62
C ASN A 29 17.49 -12.18 -9.64
N ASP A 30 17.88 -11.16 -8.90
CA ASP A 30 18.96 -11.24 -7.90
C ASP A 30 18.63 -12.28 -6.83
N LEU A 31 17.38 -12.33 -6.36
CA LEU A 31 16.89 -13.37 -5.45
C LEU A 31 16.91 -14.79 -6.06
N LYS A 32 16.62 -14.91 -7.36
CA LYS A 32 16.61 -16.21 -8.06
C LYS A 32 18.02 -16.72 -8.34
N THR A 33 18.93 -15.82 -8.69
CA THR A 33 20.33 -16.17 -9.06
C THR A 33 21.27 -16.18 -7.88
N SER A 34 20.82 -15.73 -6.68
CA SER A 34 21.64 -15.49 -5.50
C SER A 34 22.84 -14.57 -5.76
N THR A 35 22.68 -13.66 -6.73
CA THR A 35 23.71 -12.68 -7.11
C THR A 35 23.28 -11.27 -6.66
N PHE A 36 23.87 -10.81 -5.54
CA PHE A 36 23.38 -9.59 -4.89
C PHE A 36 24.26 -8.38 -5.19
N LYS A 37 23.59 -7.23 -5.39
CA LYS A 37 24.27 -5.93 -5.43
C LYS A 37 24.89 -5.61 -4.07
N GLY A 38 25.91 -4.74 -4.06
CA GLY A 38 26.52 -4.31 -2.81
C GLY A 38 25.57 -3.51 -1.92
N ILE A 39 24.62 -2.80 -2.52
CA ILE A 39 23.66 -1.94 -1.80
C ILE A 39 22.31 -2.01 -2.48
N TYR A 40 21.26 -2.14 -1.66
CA TYR A 40 19.88 -1.97 -2.06
C TYR A 40 19.24 -0.82 -1.29
N VAL A 41 18.41 -0.02 -1.96
CA VAL A 41 17.53 0.95 -1.31
C VAL A 41 16.09 0.59 -1.69
N LEU A 42 15.30 0.24 -0.70
CA LEU A 42 13.87 -0.01 -0.82
C LEU A 42 13.13 1.23 -0.34
N SER A 43 12.51 1.97 -1.25
CA SER A 43 11.80 3.22 -0.94
C SER A 43 10.42 3.24 -1.55
N GLY A 44 9.54 4.10 -1.07
CA GLY A 44 8.17 4.24 -1.55
C GLY A 44 7.15 4.12 -0.43
N ASP A 45 5.89 4.19 -0.81
CA ASP A 45 4.76 4.25 0.12
C ASP A 45 4.09 2.88 0.37
N ASP A 46 4.49 1.82 -0.34
CA ASP A 46 3.97 0.47 -0.11
C ASP A 46 4.81 -0.29 0.93
N GLU A 47 4.33 -0.29 2.17
CA GLU A 47 4.99 -0.97 3.30
C GLU A 47 5.02 -2.50 3.11
N PHE A 48 4.00 -3.10 2.50
CA PHE A 48 3.97 -4.55 2.24
C PHE A 48 5.09 -4.96 1.30
N LEU A 49 5.27 -4.25 0.19
CA LEU A 49 6.34 -4.54 -0.77
C LEU A 49 7.72 -4.32 -0.14
N LYS A 50 7.94 -3.21 0.58
CA LYS A 50 9.20 -2.96 1.28
C LYS A 50 9.54 -4.08 2.26
N ASN A 51 8.60 -4.46 3.12
CA ASN A 51 8.78 -5.53 4.11
C ASN A 51 8.99 -6.90 3.45
N SER A 52 8.26 -7.20 2.37
CA SER A 52 8.41 -8.45 1.62
C SER A 52 9.82 -8.57 1.02
N TYR A 53 10.31 -7.55 0.30
CA TYR A 53 11.63 -7.59 -0.31
C TYR A 53 12.76 -7.51 0.72
N LYS A 54 12.65 -6.70 1.77
CA LYS A 54 13.55 -6.66 2.91
C LYS A 54 13.78 -8.06 3.48
N LYS A 55 12.69 -8.75 3.83
CA LYS A 55 12.75 -10.10 4.40
C LYS A 55 13.36 -11.11 3.45
N ARG A 56 12.93 -11.10 2.19
CA ARG A 56 13.44 -12.03 1.16
C ARG A 56 14.92 -11.84 0.88
N LEU A 57 15.40 -10.60 0.74
CA LEU A 57 16.81 -10.28 0.55
C LEU A 57 17.64 -10.73 1.75
N LYS A 58 17.23 -10.39 2.98
CA LYS A 58 17.90 -10.80 4.22
C LYS A 58 18.03 -12.33 4.29
N ILE A 59 16.94 -13.05 4.07
CA ILE A 59 16.93 -14.52 4.13
C ILE A 59 17.82 -15.11 3.04
N ALA A 60 17.79 -14.56 1.83
CA ALA A 60 18.58 -15.07 0.72
C ALA A 60 20.10 -14.81 0.89
N MET A 61 20.49 -13.76 1.61
CA MET A 61 21.89 -13.41 1.86
C MET A 61 22.48 -14.15 3.06
N VAL A 62 21.75 -14.21 4.18
CA VAL A 62 22.29 -14.71 5.46
C VAL A 62 21.34 -15.68 6.20
N GLY A 63 20.19 -16.00 5.64
CA GLY A 63 19.23 -16.91 6.31
C GLY A 63 18.79 -16.40 7.68
N ASP A 64 18.88 -17.28 8.68
CA ASP A 64 18.58 -16.95 10.09
C ASP A 64 19.85 -16.65 10.92
N ASP A 65 21.00 -16.54 10.23
CA ASP A 65 22.28 -16.28 10.89
C ASP A 65 22.33 -14.86 11.48
N GLN A 66 22.51 -14.81 12.82
CA GLN A 66 22.60 -13.55 13.56
C GLN A 66 24.04 -13.01 13.64
N MET A 67 25.04 -13.83 13.38
CA MET A 67 26.46 -13.39 13.46
C MET A 67 26.86 -12.56 12.23
N ASN A 68 26.22 -12.83 11.10
CA ASN A 68 26.43 -12.10 9.86
C ASN A 68 25.35 -11.08 9.52
N TYR A 69 24.47 -10.77 10.50
CA TYR A 69 23.39 -9.80 10.35
C TYR A 69 23.48 -8.69 11.39
N ALA A 70 23.34 -7.44 10.95
CA ALA A 70 23.18 -6.28 11.82
C ALA A 70 21.97 -5.45 11.38
N TYR A 71 21.26 -4.90 12.38
CA TYR A 71 20.09 -4.04 12.18
C TYR A 71 20.27 -2.70 12.86
N PHE A 72 20.00 -1.63 12.14
CA PHE A 72 20.08 -0.25 12.61
C PHE A 72 18.83 0.50 12.19
N GLU A 73 18.32 1.39 13.07
CA GLU A 73 17.08 2.13 12.81
C GLU A 73 17.17 3.56 13.34
N GLY A 74 16.57 4.50 12.59
CA GLY A 74 16.36 5.88 12.99
C GLY A 74 17.52 6.83 12.65
N LYS A 75 17.34 8.10 13.02
CA LYS A 75 18.26 9.19 12.65
C LYS A 75 19.61 9.16 13.39
N GLY A 76 19.63 8.62 14.60
CA GLY A 76 20.78 8.64 15.50
C GLY A 76 21.71 7.44 15.36
N ILE A 77 21.70 6.78 14.20
CA ILE A 77 22.52 5.59 13.95
C ILE A 77 24.00 5.93 14.07
N ASP A 78 24.73 5.12 14.84
CA ASP A 78 26.18 5.18 14.91
C ASP A 78 26.80 4.63 13.61
N VAL A 79 27.35 5.53 12.81
CA VAL A 79 27.99 5.20 11.53
C VAL A 79 29.25 4.38 11.74
N ASP A 80 29.99 4.59 12.84
CA ASP A 80 31.20 3.84 13.15
C ASP A 80 30.88 2.38 13.43
N ALA A 81 29.84 2.11 14.18
CA ALA A 81 29.38 0.75 14.43
C ALA A 81 28.98 0.01 13.13
N ILE A 82 28.37 0.73 12.16
CA ILE A 82 28.10 0.16 10.84
C ILE A 82 29.38 -0.16 10.09
N ILE A 83 30.34 0.78 10.05
CA ILE A 83 31.60 0.62 9.33
C ILE A 83 32.42 -0.53 9.93
N ASP A 84 32.51 -0.61 11.25
CA ASP A 84 33.23 -1.66 11.96
C ASP A 84 32.63 -3.04 11.68
N PHE A 85 31.28 -3.15 11.74
CA PHE A 85 30.61 -4.40 11.37
C PHE A 85 30.81 -4.74 9.90
N ALA A 86 30.74 -3.76 9.01
CA ALA A 86 30.86 -3.94 7.57
C ALA A 86 32.26 -4.42 7.15
N ASN A 87 33.32 -3.99 7.86
CA ASN A 87 34.71 -4.35 7.58
C ASN A 87 35.13 -5.71 8.14
N THR A 88 34.30 -6.31 9.01
CA THR A 88 34.57 -7.65 9.54
C THR A 88 34.21 -8.71 8.50
N LEU A 89 35.06 -9.70 8.30
CA LEU A 89 34.79 -10.79 7.37
C LEU A 89 33.55 -11.62 7.80
N PRO A 90 32.77 -12.18 6.85
CA PRO A 90 31.68 -13.08 7.18
C PRO A 90 32.19 -14.31 7.92
N PHE A 91 31.40 -14.75 8.91
CA PHE A 91 31.71 -15.95 9.69
C PHE A 91 30.91 -17.14 9.15
N PHE A 92 31.60 -18.09 8.52
CA PHE A 92 30.99 -19.28 7.86
C PHE A 92 29.83 -18.97 6.90
N SER A 93 29.83 -17.80 6.27
CA SER A 93 28.82 -17.36 5.30
C SER A 93 29.51 -16.65 4.12
N GLU A 94 28.80 -16.55 2.99
CA GLU A 94 29.30 -15.81 1.82
C GLU A 94 29.16 -14.29 2.02
N TYR A 95 28.12 -13.86 2.74
CA TYR A 95 27.80 -12.44 2.91
C TYR A 95 27.63 -12.04 4.37
N ARG A 96 27.90 -10.74 4.64
CA ARG A 96 27.35 -9.98 5.75
C ARG A 96 26.22 -9.12 5.26
N CYS A 97 25.11 -9.06 6.00
CA CYS A 97 23.96 -8.26 5.68
C CYS A 97 23.74 -7.18 6.75
N ILE A 98 23.71 -5.94 6.34
CA ILE A 98 23.38 -4.79 7.19
C ILE A 98 22.06 -4.24 6.71
N LEU A 99 21.07 -4.21 7.60
CA LEU A 99 19.77 -3.59 7.37
C LEU A 99 19.69 -2.25 8.09
N ILE A 100 19.39 -1.19 7.36
CA ILE A 100 19.27 0.17 7.86
C ILE A 100 17.89 0.70 7.52
N GLU A 101 17.09 1.05 8.52
CA GLU A 101 15.73 1.56 8.35
C GLU A 101 15.60 3.00 8.83
N GLU A 102 14.88 3.84 8.09
CA GLU A 102 14.52 5.22 8.43
C GLU A 102 15.72 6.08 8.87
N SER A 103 16.88 5.87 8.27
CA SER A 103 18.11 6.60 8.57
C SER A 103 18.01 8.10 8.26
N GLN A 104 17.17 8.45 7.28
CA GLN A 104 17.02 9.78 6.70
C GLN A 104 18.30 10.31 6.01
N TRP A 105 19.31 9.48 5.82
CA TRP A 105 20.56 9.90 5.19
C TRP A 105 20.40 10.28 3.71
N PHE A 106 19.35 9.79 3.07
CA PHE A 106 18.99 10.20 1.71
C PHE A 106 18.36 11.60 1.63
N LYS A 107 18.05 12.23 2.78
CA LYS A 107 17.57 13.62 2.89
C LYS A 107 18.62 14.53 3.53
N SER A 108 19.08 14.18 4.73
CA SER A 108 20.00 15.00 5.51
C SER A 108 21.45 14.86 5.08
N GLY A 109 21.80 13.80 4.35
CA GLY A 109 23.16 13.42 4.04
C GLY A 109 23.84 12.69 5.21
N ASN A 110 24.94 12.02 4.88
CA ASN A 110 25.92 11.48 5.84
C ASN A 110 27.26 11.36 5.10
N ASP A 111 28.12 12.37 5.26
CA ASP A 111 29.37 12.43 4.50
C ASP A 111 30.34 11.31 4.90
N LYS A 112 30.33 10.85 6.15
CA LYS A 112 31.20 9.76 6.62
C LYS A 112 30.82 8.45 5.95
N PHE A 113 29.53 8.12 5.92
CA PHE A 113 29.04 6.93 5.24
C PHE A 113 29.20 7.04 3.71
N LEU A 114 28.96 8.23 3.13
CA LEU A 114 29.15 8.49 1.71
C LEU A 114 30.58 8.22 1.24
N ASN A 115 31.58 8.61 2.05
CA ASN A 115 32.99 8.37 1.75
C ASN A 115 33.34 6.88 1.87
N TYR A 116 32.80 6.20 2.87
CA TYR A 116 33.06 4.79 3.13
C TYR A 116 32.42 3.85 2.10
N ILE A 117 31.23 4.17 1.58
CA ILE A 117 30.39 3.22 0.85
C ILE A 117 31.05 2.64 -0.42
N SER A 118 32.07 3.33 -0.98
CA SER A 118 32.84 2.86 -2.13
C SER A 118 33.89 1.83 -1.78
N ASP A 119 34.38 1.87 -0.55
CA ASP A 119 35.50 1.06 -0.09
C ASP A 119 35.08 -0.15 0.73
N LYS A 120 33.76 -0.34 0.90
CA LYS A 120 33.22 -1.47 1.64
C LYS A 120 33.59 -2.81 1.00
N PRO A 121 33.84 -3.87 1.77
CA PRO A 121 34.09 -5.22 1.23
C PRO A 121 32.93 -5.73 0.36
N ASP A 122 33.26 -6.46 -0.71
CA ASP A 122 32.26 -7.05 -1.60
C ASP A 122 31.36 -8.09 -0.91
N SER A 123 31.85 -8.75 0.13
CA SER A 123 31.08 -9.67 0.96
C SER A 123 30.03 -8.97 1.82
N THR A 124 30.13 -7.64 2.02
CA THR A 124 29.15 -6.87 2.78
C THR A 124 28.05 -6.35 1.88
N LYS A 125 26.81 -6.69 2.20
CA LYS A 125 25.59 -6.25 1.52
C LYS A 125 24.79 -5.33 2.46
N ILE A 126 24.36 -4.18 1.95
CA ILE A 126 23.62 -3.18 2.73
C ILE A 126 22.24 -3.01 2.12
N ILE A 127 21.21 -3.08 2.96
CA ILE A 127 19.82 -2.87 2.57
C ILE A 127 19.30 -1.65 3.34
N PHE A 128 18.97 -0.59 2.63
CA PHE A 128 18.25 0.55 3.18
C PHE A 128 16.74 0.36 2.97
N VAL A 129 15.95 0.70 3.98
CA VAL A 129 14.50 0.82 3.88
C VAL A 129 14.12 2.23 4.31
N GLU A 130 13.69 3.04 3.35
CA GLU A 130 13.41 4.46 3.57
C GLU A 130 12.00 4.80 3.07
N LYS A 131 11.28 5.61 3.83
CA LYS A 131 9.96 6.08 3.41
C LYS A 131 10.07 7.14 2.32
N GLU A 132 11.03 8.05 2.47
CA GLU A 132 11.22 9.16 1.55
C GLU A 132 12.71 9.38 1.25
N ILE A 133 13.02 9.58 -0.01
CA ILE A 133 14.38 9.84 -0.50
C ILE A 133 14.43 11.14 -1.33
N ASP A 134 15.47 11.94 -1.17
CA ASP A 134 15.75 13.05 -2.10
C ASP A 134 16.68 12.54 -3.22
N LYS A 135 16.14 12.45 -4.43
CA LYS A 135 16.86 12.02 -5.64
C LYS A 135 18.04 12.94 -6.01
N ARG A 136 18.10 14.15 -5.43
CA ARG A 136 19.20 15.11 -5.64
C ARG A 136 20.37 14.88 -4.69
N SER A 137 20.16 14.14 -3.59
CA SER A 137 21.19 13.91 -2.56
C SER A 137 22.42 13.21 -3.14
N LYS A 138 23.59 13.49 -2.56
CA LYS A 138 24.85 12.86 -2.97
C LYS A 138 24.81 11.35 -2.77
N LEU A 139 24.21 10.89 -1.66
CA LEU A 139 24.10 9.48 -1.33
C LEU A 139 23.21 8.75 -2.35
N TYR A 140 22.08 9.35 -2.75
CA TYR A 140 21.21 8.77 -3.79
C TYR A 140 21.97 8.57 -5.10
N LYS A 141 22.66 9.61 -5.57
CA LYS A 141 23.44 9.54 -6.82
C LYS A 141 24.51 8.46 -6.74
N LYS A 142 25.25 8.40 -5.63
CA LYS A 142 26.28 7.39 -5.43
C LYS A 142 25.72 5.98 -5.42
N VAL A 143 24.63 5.73 -4.67
CA VAL A 143 24.00 4.40 -4.62
C VAL A 143 23.41 4.00 -5.97
N LYS A 144 22.88 4.95 -6.73
CA LYS A 144 22.39 4.68 -8.10
C LYS A 144 23.48 4.13 -9.01
N ASP A 145 24.73 4.55 -8.82
CA ASP A 145 25.87 4.11 -9.64
C ASP A 145 26.42 2.74 -9.19
N ILE A 146 26.47 2.45 -7.88
CA ILE A 146 27.13 1.27 -7.34
C ILE A 146 26.18 0.21 -6.76
N GLY A 147 24.89 0.48 -6.70
CA GLY A 147 23.89 -0.38 -6.07
C GLY A 147 22.61 -0.46 -6.88
N TYR A 148 21.49 -0.65 -6.18
CA TYR A 148 20.18 -0.70 -6.77
C TYR A 148 19.13 0.01 -5.91
N ILE A 149 18.33 0.88 -6.51
CA ILE A 149 17.26 1.62 -5.86
C ILE A 149 15.92 1.14 -6.41
N ALA A 150 15.10 0.57 -5.54
CA ALA A 150 13.74 0.12 -5.85
C ALA A 150 12.73 1.13 -5.28
N GLU A 151 11.91 1.71 -6.16
CA GLU A 151 10.78 2.54 -5.78
C GLU A 151 9.53 1.65 -5.69
N LEU A 152 9.15 1.28 -4.47
CA LEU A 152 8.06 0.37 -4.15
C LEU A 152 6.83 1.19 -3.72
N ASN A 153 6.07 1.66 -4.69
CA ASN A 153 4.85 2.42 -4.47
C ASN A 153 3.62 1.51 -4.59
N HIS A 154 2.49 1.99 -4.09
CA HIS A 154 1.23 1.26 -4.23
C HIS A 154 0.96 0.92 -5.70
N PRO A 155 0.68 -0.35 -5.99
CA PRO A 155 0.43 -0.79 -7.35
C PRO A 155 -0.89 -0.24 -7.88
N THR A 156 -0.96 -0.10 -9.18
CA THR A 156 -2.22 0.16 -9.90
C THR A 156 -3.12 -1.07 -9.84
N ASP A 157 -4.42 -0.90 -10.14
CA ASP A 157 -5.38 -2.01 -10.20
C ASP A 157 -4.94 -3.13 -11.13
N ASP A 158 -4.43 -2.78 -12.31
CA ASP A 158 -3.96 -3.77 -13.28
C ASP A 158 -2.73 -4.53 -12.76
N GLU A 159 -1.84 -3.87 -12.03
CA GLU A 159 -0.69 -4.51 -11.40
C GLU A 159 -1.10 -5.43 -10.26
N LEU A 160 -2.09 -5.03 -9.44
CA LEU A 160 -2.66 -5.88 -8.39
C LEU A 160 -3.30 -7.14 -8.98
N LYS A 161 -4.11 -7.00 -10.05
CA LYS A 161 -4.75 -8.11 -10.74
C LYS A 161 -3.72 -9.06 -11.36
N ASN A 162 -2.69 -8.51 -12.02
CA ASN A 162 -1.60 -9.29 -12.59
C ASN A 162 -0.79 -10.03 -11.50
N TRP A 163 -0.51 -9.37 -10.39
CA TRP A 163 0.19 -9.98 -9.26
C TRP A 163 -0.64 -11.11 -8.62
N ALA A 164 -1.93 -10.87 -8.36
CA ALA A 164 -2.84 -11.87 -7.84
C ALA A 164 -3.02 -13.05 -8.81
N GLY A 165 -3.17 -12.76 -10.11
CA GLY A 165 -3.25 -13.77 -11.17
C GLY A 165 -2.01 -14.65 -11.26
N ASN A 166 -0.82 -14.06 -11.08
CA ASN A 166 0.43 -14.83 -11.05
C ASN A 166 0.51 -15.77 -9.84
N ILE A 167 -0.04 -15.40 -8.68
CA ILE A 167 -0.12 -16.29 -7.51
C ILE A 167 -1.05 -17.46 -7.81
N ILE A 168 -2.23 -17.19 -8.35
CA ILE A 168 -3.23 -18.20 -8.73
C ILE A 168 -2.65 -19.18 -9.77
N ASN A 169 -2.01 -18.65 -10.83
CA ASN A 169 -1.39 -19.47 -11.88
C ASN A 169 -0.25 -20.35 -11.35
N LYS A 170 0.58 -19.85 -10.42
CA LYS A 170 1.63 -20.65 -9.77
C LYS A 170 1.07 -21.78 -8.92
N ALA A 171 -0.14 -21.62 -8.38
CA ALA A 171 -0.87 -22.68 -7.69
C ALA A 171 -1.57 -23.67 -8.65
N GLY A 172 -1.36 -23.55 -9.98
CA GLY A 172 -1.96 -24.41 -10.99
C GLY A 172 -3.42 -24.11 -11.29
N LYS A 173 -3.95 -22.98 -10.82
CA LYS A 173 -5.36 -22.63 -10.96
C LYS A 173 -5.59 -21.48 -11.95
N LYS A 174 -6.85 -21.31 -12.36
CA LYS A 174 -7.28 -20.25 -13.28
C LYS A 174 -8.39 -19.43 -12.64
N ILE A 175 -8.49 -18.15 -13.05
CA ILE A 175 -9.58 -17.24 -12.70
C ILE A 175 -9.94 -16.40 -13.92
N THR A 176 -11.21 -16.12 -14.13
CA THR A 176 -11.65 -15.20 -15.19
C THR A 176 -11.32 -13.75 -14.81
N VAL A 177 -11.24 -12.86 -15.82
CA VAL A 177 -11.04 -11.42 -15.58
C VAL A 177 -12.16 -10.85 -14.72
N SER A 178 -13.42 -11.25 -14.99
CA SER A 178 -14.58 -10.82 -14.21
C SER A 178 -14.48 -11.23 -12.74
N ASN A 179 -14.11 -12.49 -12.47
CA ASN A 179 -13.97 -12.99 -11.09
C ASN A 179 -12.76 -12.36 -10.37
N MET A 180 -11.69 -12.04 -11.10
CA MET A 180 -10.58 -11.26 -10.54
C MET A 180 -11.01 -9.84 -10.17
N ASP A 181 -11.75 -9.17 -11.03
CA ASP A 181 -12.32 -7.84 -10.75
C ASP A 181 -13.24 -7.88 -9.53
N PHE A 182 -14.08 -8.88 -9.44
CA PHE A 182 -14.97 -9.11 -8.30
C PHE A 182 -14.19 -9.37 -7.00
N PHE A 183 -13.14 -10.20 -7.06
CA PHE A 183 -12.27 -10.50 -5.93
C PHE A 183 -11.59 -9.22 -5.40
N ILE A 184 -10.94 -8.46 -6.27
CA ILE A 184 -10.26 -7.20 -5.88
C ILE A 184 -11.27 -6.17 -5.35
N ALA A 185 -12.43 -6.03 -6.01
CA ALA A 185 -13.47 -5.13 -5.54
C ALA A 185 -14.00 -5.50 -4.14
N ARG A 186 -14.04 -6.78 -3.81
CA ARG A 186 -14.52 -7.28 -2.51
C ARG A 186 -13.47 -7.17 -1.41
N VAL A 187 -12.23 -7.58 -1.71
CA VAL A 187 -11.13 -7.63 -0.74
C VAL A 187 -10.51 -6.24 -0.50
N GLY A 188 -10.51 -5.39 -1.52
CA GLY A 188 -9.82 -4.08 -1.51
C GLY A 188 -8.45 -4.17 -2.17
N ASN A 189 -7.67 -3.08 -2.05
CA ASN A 189 -6.40 -2.91 -2.75
C ASN A 189 -5.15 -3.03 -1.84
N ASP A 190 -5.33 -3.46 -0.60
CA ASP A 190 -4.23 -3.77 0.31
C ASP A 190 -3.61 -5.11 -0.04
N MET A 191 -2.32 -5.12 -0.38
CA MET A 191 -1.61 -6.31 -0.87
C MET A 191 -1.49 -7.41 0.20
N GLU A 192 -1.31 -7.06 1.47
CA GLU A 192 -1.22 -8.03 2.56
C GLU A 192 -2.56 -8.76 2.73
N ARG A 193 -3.65 -7.99 2.71
CA ARG A 193 -5.00 -8.52 2.76
C ARG A 193 -5.31 -9.37 1.52
N ILE A 194 -5.02 -8.89 0.31
CA ILE A 194 -5.19 -9.67 -0.92
C ILE A 194 -4.45 -10.99 -0.82
N LYS A 195 -3.19 -10.98 -0.34
CA LYS A 195 -2.40 -12.20 -0.17
C LYS A 195 -3.05 -13.17 0.81
N SER A 196 -3.50 -12.67 1.96
CA SER A 196 -4.18 -13.49 2.97
C SER A 196 -5.48 -14.10 2.45
N GLU A 197 -6.30 -13.31 1.74
CA GLU A 197 -7.56 -13.80 1.15
C GLU A 197 -7.32 -14.78 -0.01
N LEU A 198 -6.26 -14.56 -0.82
CA LEU A 198 -5.83 -15.51 -1.85
C LEU A 198 -5.38 -16.84 -1.26
N ASP A 199 -4.61 -16.85 -0.17
CA ASP A 199 -4.15 -18.08 0.48
C ASP A 199 -5.33 -18.91 0.99
N LYS A 200 -6.35 -18.25 1.57
CA LYS A 200 -7.61 -18.92 1.97
C LYS A 200 -8.37 -19.48 0.76
N LEU A 201 -8.49 -18.66 -0.29
CA LEU A 201 -9.22 -19.03 -1.51
C LEU A 201 -8.57 -20.23 -2.22
N LEU A 202 -7.23 -20.22 -2.33
CA LEU A 202 -6.47 -21.32 -2.91
C LEU A 202 -6.58 -22.60 -2.09
N SER A 203 -6.60 -22.48 -0.76
CA SER A 203 -6.80 -23.62 0.15
C SER A 203 -8.24 -24.15 0.08
N TYR A 204 -9.23 -23.28 -0.08
CA TYR A 204 -10.63 -23.69 -0.22
C TYR A 204 -10.91 -24.41 -1.53
N THR A 205 -10.26 -24.01 -2.61
CA THR A 205 -10.48 -24.52 -3.97
C THR A 205 -9.49 -25.65 -4.36
N LEU A 206 -8.88 -26.39 -3.41
CA LEU A 206 -7.86 -27.40 -3.70
C LEU A 206 -8.28 -28.37 -4.80
N ASP A 207 -9.54 -28.81 -4.80
CA ASP A 207 -10.10 -29.80 -5.72
C ASP A 207 -10.65 -29.21 -7.04
N LYS A 208 -10.43 -27.90 -7.26
CA LYS A 208 -10.92 -27.19 -8.45
C LYS A 208 -9.78 -26.58 -9.25
N ASP A 209 -9.87 -26.61 -10.57
CA ASP A 209 -8.90 -25.94 -11.47
C ASP A 209 -9.24 -24.48 -11.71
N ILE A 210 -10.53 -24.10 -11.60
CA ILE A 210 -11.04 -22.76 -11.89
C ILE A 210 -11.68 -22.19 -10.63
N ILE A 211 -11.33 -20.97 -10.30
CA ILE A 211 -11.92 -20.20 -9.20
C ILE A 211 -13.15 -19.47 -9.73
N GLU A 212 -14.31 -19.76 -9.13
CA GLU A 212 -15.59 -19.21 -9.49
C GLU A 212 -16.04 -18.12 -8.51
N GLU A 213 -17.09 -17.36 -8.88
CA GLU A 213 -17.60 -16.26 -8.04
C GLU A 213 -18.12 -16.77 -6.70
N GLU A 214 -18.77 -17.95 -6.69
CA GLU A 214 -19.29 -18.59 -5.49
C GLU A 214 -18.17 -18.93 -4.49
N ASP A 215 -16.99 -19.35 -4.97
CA ASP A 215 -15.85 -19.64 -4.12
C ASP A 215 -15.33 -18.37 -3.45
N ILE A 216 -15.30 -17.26 -4.21
CA ILE A 216 -14.89 -15.94 -3.71
C ILE A 216 -15.89 -15.49 -2.64
N ILE A 217 -17.18 -15.61 -2.88
CA ILE A 217 -18.23 -15.24 -1.93
C ILE A 217 -18.13 -16.05 -0.64
N ALA A 218 -17.91 -17.37 -0.76
CA ALA A 218 -17.90 -18.30 0.36
C ALA A 218 -16.76 -18.04 1.35
N ILE A 219 -15.56 -17.65 0.83
CA ILE A 219 -14.34 -17.63 1.67
C ILE A 219 -13.76 -16.25 1.93
N THR A 220 -14.01 -15.27 1.05
CA THR A 220 -13.41 -13.95 1.23
C THR A 220 -14.32 -13.03 2.04
N SER A 221 -13.71 -12.27 2.92
CA SER A 221 -14.38 -11.22 3.69
C SER A 221 -14.33 -9.88 2.96
N ILE A 222 -15.45 -9.13 3.01
CA ILE A 222 -15.47 -7.74 2.51
C ILE A 222 -14.55 -6.90 3.39
N SER A 223 -13.73 -6.03 2.78
CA SER A 223 -12.86 -5.15 3.55
C SER A 223 -13.65 -4.16 4.41
N LEU A 224 -13.10 -3.80 5.58
CA LEU A 224 -13.72 -2.78 6.44
C LEU A 224 -13.94 -1.47 5.68
N THR A 225 -12.97 -1.05 4.88
CA THR A 225 -13.07 0.16 4.05
C THR A 225 -14.25 0.06 3.07
N ASN A 226 -14.43 -1.09 2.42
CA ASN A 226 -15.55 -1.28 1.48
C ASN A 226 -16.89 -1.35 2.22
N ARG A 227 -16.95 -1.97 3.40
CA ARG A 227 -18.17 -1.93 4.22
C ARG A 227 -18.53 -0.52 4.68
N ILE A 228 -17.56 0.29 5.08
CA ILE A 228 -17.77 1.71 5.40
C ILE A 228 -18.24 2.49 4.16
N PHE A 229 -17.65 2.20 2.99
CA PHE A 229 -18.07 2.81 1.73
C PHE A 229 -19.54 2.48 1.41
N GLU A 230 -19.97 1.23 1.58
CA GLU A 230 -21.37 0.80 1.42
C GLU A 230 -22.27 1.45 2.47
N LEU A 231 -21.86 1.48 3.72
CA LEU A 231 -22.61 2.12 4.82
C LEU A 231 -22.87 3.60 4.51
N VAL A 232 -21.85 4.37 4.16
CA VAL A 232 -21.98 5.78 3.78
C VAL A 232 -22.89 5.93 2.57
N LYS A 233 -22.81 5.05 1.58
CA LYS A 233 -23.72 5.04 0.42
C LYS A 233 -25.17 4.78 0.83
N MET A 234 -25.45 3.88 1.78
CA MET A 234 -26.82 3.63 2.26
C MET A 234 -27.35 4.81 3.06
N ILE A 235 -26.54 5.41 3.94
CA ILE A 235 -26.90 6.62 4.68
C ILE A 235 -27.32 7.73 3.73
N THR A 236 -26.48 8.06 2.76
CA THR A 236 -26.71 9.18 1.83
C THR A 236 -27.84 8.96 0.85
N ASN A 237 -28.20 7.70 0.57
CA ASN A 237 -29.36 7.34 -0.23
C ASN A 237 -30.66 7.21 0.60
N ASN A 238 -30.62 7.58 1.87
CA ASN A 238 -31.73 7.47 2.82
C ASN A 238 -32.27 6.03 3.01
N LYS A 239 -31.37 5.05 2.85
CA LYS A 239 -31.63 3.63 3.05
C LYS A 239 -31.22 3.22 4.47
N ILE A 240 -31.94 3.77 5.45
CA ILE A 240 -31.55 3.69 6.86
C ILE A 240 -31.52 2.25 7.38
N LYS A 241 -32.48 1.41 6.95
CA LYS A 241 -32.52 0.02 7.39
C LYS A 241 -31.28 -0.75 6.93
N GLU A 242 -30.95 -0.64 5.65
CA GLU A 242 -29.75 -1.29 5.09
C GLU A 242 -28.46 -0.74 5.69
N ALA A 243 -28.43 0.55 6.06
CA ALA A 243 -27.29 1.14 6.78
C ALA A 243 -27.14 0.54 8.18
N LEU A 244 -28.23 0.36 8.90
CA LEU A 244 -28.23 -0.28 10.24
C LEU A 244 -27.79 -1.74 10.16
N ASP A 245 -28.28 -2.50 9.17
CA ASP A 245 -27.87 -3.90 8.98
C ASP A 245 -26.34 -4.01 8.76
N ILE A 246 -25.76 -3.12 7.92
CA ILE A 246 -24.30 -3.08 7.70
C ILE A 246 -23.57 -2.70 8.98
N TYR A 247 -24.08 -1.75 9.77
CA TYR A 247 -23.50 -1.36 11.04
C TYR A 247 -23.52 -2.49 12.06
N GLU A 248 -24.64 -3.20 12.20
CA GLU A 248 -24.77 -4.36 13.10
C GLU A 248 -23.80 -5.48 12.71
N ASP A 249 -23.62 -5.74 11.42
CA ASP A 249 -22.60 -6.66 10.92
C ASP A 249 -21.19 -6.27 11.35
N LEU A 250 -20.84 -4.96 11.26
CA LEU A 250 -19.54 -4.46 11.67
C LEU A 250 -19.30 -4.63 13.18
N VAL A 251 -20.34 -4.38 13.99
CA VAL A 251 -20.32 -4.61 15.45
C VAL A 251 -20.17 -6.09 15.77
N ALA A 252 -20.89 -6.97 15.05
CA ALA A 252 -20.78 -8.43 15.22
C ALA A 252 -19.36 -8.95 14.89
N LEU A 253 -18.66 -8.30 13.99
CA LEU A 253 -17.23 -8.56 13.69
C LEU A 253 -16.28 -7.99 14.74
N LYS A 254 -16.81 -7.44 15.86
CA LYS A 254 -16.05 -6.83 16.96
C LYS A 254 -15.23 -5.59 16.55
N GLU A 255 -15.65 -4.91 15.47
CA GLU A 255 -15.06 -3.61 15.16
C GLU A 255 -15.54 -2.55 16.17
N PRO A 256 -14.63 -1.81 16.82
CA PRO A 256 -15.02 -0.78 17.78
C PRO A 256 -15.89 0.30 17.14
N SER A 257 -17.02 0.64 17.73
CA SER A 257 -17.98 1.62 17.18
C SER A 257 -17.33 3.00 16.98
N LEU A 258 -16.43 3.41 17.88
CA LEU A 258 -15.65 4.66 17.70
C LEU A 258 -14.78 4.61 16.43
N LYS A 259 -14.15 3.47 16.13
CA LYS A 259 -13.38 3.28 14.90
C LYS A 259 -14.27 3.38 13.66
N ILE A 260 -15.48 2.78 13.71
CA ILE A 260 -16.47 2.88 12.63
C ILE A 260 -16.84 4.36 12.42
N MET A 261 -17.12 5.10 13.47
CA MET A 261 -17.46 6.53 13.41
C MET A 261 -16.34 7.37 12.78
N ILE A 262 -15.10 7.18 13.22
CA ILE A 262 -13.92 7.87 12.66
C ILE A 262 -13.80 7.57 11.15
N LEU A 263 -14.00 6.33 10.74
CA LEU A 263 -13.93 5.95 9.32
C LEU A 263 -15.06 6.55 8.49
N ILE A 264 -16.27 6.62 9.04
CA ILE A 264 -17.41 7.30 8.39
C ILE A 264 -17.12 8.80 8.23
N THR A 265 -16.67 9.46 9.31
CA THR A 265 -16.29 10.88 9.29
C THR A 265 -15.22 11.15 8.24
N ARG A 266 -14.19 10.30 8.19
CA ARG A 266 -13.14 10.38 7.17
C ARG A 266 -13.69 10.23 5.76
N GLN A 267 -14.61 9.28 5.54
CA GLN A 267 -15.22 9.04 4.22
C GLN A 267 -16.04 10.24 3.76
N PHE A 268 -16.85 10.84 4.63
CA PHE A 268 -17.61 12.07 4.29
C PHE A 268 -16.68 13.24 3.97
N ASN A 269 -15.61 13.42 4.75
CA ASN A 269 -14.61 14.46 4.47
C ASN A 269 -13.95 14.26 3.10
N GLN A 270 -13.59 13.03 2.74
CA GLN A 270 -13.00 12.72 1.44
C GLN A 270 -13.99 12.97 0.29
N LEU A 271 -15.25 12.62 0.48
CA LEU A 271 -16.32 12.90 -0.51
C LEU A 271 -16.52 14.39 -0.71
N LEU A 272 -16.54 15.18 0.37
CA LEU A 272 -16.67 16.64 0.32
C LEU A 272 -15.49 17.26 -0.43
N GLN A 273 -14.26 16.93 -0.06
CA GLN A 273 -13.05 17.44 -0.72
C GLN A 273 -13.03 17.12 -2.22
N ILE A 274 -13.39 15.88 -2.58
CA ILE A 274 -13.47 15.49 -4.00
C ILE A 274 -14.56 16.26 -4.72
N LYS A 275 -15.73 16.44 -4.10
CA LYS A 275 -16.82 17.21 -4.69
C LYS A 275 -16.41 18.68 -4.93
N GLU A 276 -15.70 19.29 -4.00
CA GLU A 276 -15.14 20.64 -4.13
C GLU A 276 -14.14 20.72 -5.29
N LEU A 277 -13.18 19.79 -5.37
CA LEU A 277 -12.20 19.74 -6.47
C LEU A 277 -12.87 19.55 -7.82
N MET A 278 -13.85 18.64 -7.90
CA MET A 278 -14.62 18.41 -9.14
C MET A 278 -15.40 19.66 -9.54
N SER A 279 -16.00 20.38 -8.59
CA SER A 279 -16.75 21.61 -8.84
C SER A 279 -15.83 22.76 -9.28
N ALA A 280 -14.57 22.76 -8.83
CA ALA A 280 -13.53 23.68 -9.26
C ALA A 280 -12.90 23.32 -10.63
N GLY A 281 -13.37 22.22 -11.29
CA GLY A 281 -12.94 21.84 -12.62
C GLY A 281 -11.69 20.95 -12.67
N PHE A 282 -11.20 20.44 -11.54
CA PHE A 282 -10.04 19.55 -11.51
C PHE A 282 -10.36 18.19 -12.13
N ASN A 283 -9.45 17.68 -12.97
CA ASN A 283 -9.56 16.33 -13.52
C ASN A 283 -9.05 15.26 -12.55
N GLU A 284 -9.26 13.97 -12.89
CA GLU A 284 -8.89 12.84 -12.03
C GLU A 284 -7.41 12.84 -11.63
N LYS A 285 -6.50 13.14 -12.55
CA LYS A 285 -5.04 13.15 -12.28
C LYS A 285 -4.65 14.27 -11.31
N GLU A 286 -5.26 15.42 -11.45
CA GLU A 286 -5.06 16.57 -10.57
C GLU A 286 -5.61 16.29 -9.16
N ILE A 287 -6.78 15.63 -9.06
CA ILE A 287 -7.38 15.22 -7.79
C ILE A 287 -6.48 14.19 -7.09
N VAL A 288 -5.97 13.19 -7.81
CA VAL A 288 -5.00 12.21 -7.28
C VAL A 288 -3.77 12.93 -6.69
N SER A 289 -3.21 13.88 -7.44
CA SER A 289 -2.04 14.65 -6.99
C SER A 289 -2.32 15.50 -5.74
N ASN A 290 -3.51 16.12 -5.67
CA ASN A 290 -3.90 16.98 -4.55
C ASN A 290 -4.18 16.18 -3.28
N MET A 291 -4.93 15.08 -3.40
CA MET A 291 -5.36 14.29 -2.24
C MET A 291 -4.31 13.28 -1.76
N LYS A 292 -3.32 12.97 -2.59
CA LYS A 292 -2.29 11.96 -2.30
C LYS A 292 -2.87 10.60 -1.88
N LEU A 293 -4.02 10.23 -2.44
CA LEU A 293 -4.66 8.94 -2.25
C LEU A 293 -4.44 8.06 -3.48
N ASN A 294 -4.58 6.74 -3.27
CA ASN A 294 -4.50 5.78 -4.36
C ASN A 294 -5.50 6.14 -5.48
N PRO A 295 -5.09 6.13 -6.77
CA PRO A 295 -5.97 6.44 -7.90
C PRO A 295 -7.28 5.65 -7.94
N TYR A 296 -7.26 4.38 -7.54
CA TYR A 296 -8.46 3.55 -7.44
C TYR A 296 -9.45 4.10 -6.40
N VAL A 297 -8.94 4.48 -5.22
CA VAL A 297 -9.78 5.08 -4.17
C VAL A 297 -10.38 6.38 -4.68
N ILE A 298 -9.60 7.23 -5.32
CA ILE A 298 -10.08 8.50 -5.92
C ILE A 298 -11.18 8.24 -6.95
N LYS A 299 -10.99 7.30 -7.86
CA LYS A 299 -11.98 6.94 -8.88
C LYS A 299 -13.32 6.50 -8.26
N ASN A 300 -13.26 5.68 -7.22
CA ASN A 300 -14.45 5.25 -6.49
C ASN A 300 -15.13 6.40 -5.75
N LEU A 301 -14.37 7.25 -5.07
CA LEU A 301 -14.88 8.43 -4.39
C LEU A 301 -15.47 9.45 -5.35
N MET A 302 -14.85 9.70 -6.52
CA MET A 302 -15.39 10.58 -7.56
C MET A 302 -16.73 10.08 -8.10
N ARG A 303 -16.83 8.77 -8.33
CA ARG A 303 -18.09 8.15 -8.78
C ARG A 303 -19.19 8.33 -7.73
N GLN A 304 -18.88 8.15 -6.45
CA GLN A 304 -19.80 8.35 -5.35
C GLN A 304 -20.16 9.83 -5.20
N ALA A 305 -19.19 10.73 -5.20
CA ALA A 305 -19.38 12.18 -5.01
C ALA A 305 -20.27 12.83 -6.07
N ARG A 306 -20.33 12.27 -7.30
CA ARG A 306 -21.23 12.78 -8.37
C ARG A 306 -22.69 12.75 -7.96
N GLY A 307 -23.12 11.74 -7.20
CA GLY A 307 -24.49 11.55 -6.78
C GLY A 307 -24.93 12.41 -5.58
N PHE A 308 -24.03 13.20 -4.99
CA PHE A 308 -24.33 13.94 -3.76
C PHE A 308 -24.46 15.45 -4.00
N ASP A 309 -25.37 16.08 -3.22
CA ASP A 309 -25.41 17.52 -3.08
C ASP A 309 -24.30 18.00 -2.15
N MET A 310 -23.70 19.17 -2.45
CA MET A 310 -22.62 19.75 -1.66
C MET A 310 -23.08 20.13 -0.24
N ALA A 311 -24.28 20.74 -0.13
CA ALA A 311 -24.82 21.15 1.16
C ALA A 311 -25.11 19.95 2.06
N LEU A 312 -25.61 18.85 1.47
CA LEU A 312 -25.85 17.60 2.18
C LEU A 312 -24.54 16.98 2.69
N LEU A 313 -23.50 16.92 1.86
CA LEU A 313 -22.18 16.42 2.31
C LEU A 313 -21.61 17.26 3.44
N LEU A 314 -21.75 18.59 3.36
CA LEU A 314 -21.27 19.49 4.40
C LEU A 314 -22.03 19.26 5.73
N SER A 315 -23.35 19.02 5.68
CA SER A 315 -24.14 18.72 6.88
C SER A 315 -23.69 17.39 7.52
N TYR A 316 -23.44 16.35 6.74
CA TYR A 316 -22.91 15.08 7.25
C TYR A 316 -21.54 15.24 7.89
N VAL A 317 -20.62 15.96 7.25
CA VAL A 317 -19.28 16.22 7.81
C VAL A 317 -19.38 16.95 9.14
N LYS A 318 -20.18 18.02 9.22
CA LYS A 318 -20.38 18.80 10.44
C LYS A 318 -20.95 17.92 11.56
N ASN A 319 -22.05 17.21 11.29
CA ASN A 319 -22.69 16.38 12.29
C ASN A 319 -21.79 15.21 12.71
N ALA A 320 -21.04 14.59 11.80
CA ALA A 320 -20.11 13.52 12.13
C ALA A 320 -19.00 14.00 13.08
N ILE A 321 -18.45 15.20 12.87
CA ILE A 321 -17.43 15.79 13.75
C ILE A 321 -18.03 16.10 15.13
N GLU A 322 -19.21 16.70 15.20
CA GLU A 322 -19.89 17.03 16.46
C GLU A 322 -20.20 15.76 17.28
N LEU A 323 -20.68 14.71 16.64
CA LEU A 323 -20.97 13.42 17.27
C LEU A 323 -19.70 12.69 17.72
N GLU A 324 -18.62 12.72 16.93
CA GLU A 324 -17.32 12.15 17.31
C GLU A 324 -16.77 12.87 18.57
N GLU A 325 -16.88 14.19 18.63
CA GLU A 325 -16.48 14.97 19.79
C GLU A 325 -17.34 14.66 21.03
N ALA A 326 -18.66 14.50 20.84
CA ALA A 326 -19.58 14.14 21.92
C ALA A 326 -19.29 12.73 22.50
N ILE A 327 -18.92 11.76 21.63
CA ILE A 327 -18.45 10.44 22.08
C ILE A 327 -17.18 10.57 22.91
N LYS A 328 -16.17 11.30 22.43
CA LYS A 328 -14.89 11.48 23.15
C LYS A 328 -15.05 12.15 24.50
N LYS A 329 -16.04 13.02 24.64
CA LYS A 329 -16.41 13.68 25.92
C LYS A 329 -17.28 12.82 26.82
N GLY A 330 -17.74 11.65 26.38
CA GLY A 330 -18.65 10.77 27.12
C GLY A 330 -20.10 11.26 27.18
N ASN A 331 -20.49 12.26 26.40
CA ASN A 331 -21.82 12.85 26.40
C ASN A 331 -22.87 11.99 25.69
N ILE A 332 -22.45 11.09 24.82
CA ILE A 332 -23.31 10.20 24.07
C ILE A 332 -22.60 8.83 23.87
N ASN A 333 -23.37 7.77 23.86
CA ASN A 333 -22.81 6.48 23.51
C ASN A 333 -22.62 6.33 21.98
N GLU A 334 -21.66 5.51 21.60
CA GLU A 334 -21.22 5.34 20.20
C GLU A 334 -22.35 4.86 19.27
N LYS A 335 -23.22 3.96 19.76
CA LYS A 335 -24.35 3.42 18.96
C LYS A 335 -25.37 4.52 18.65
N LEU A 336 -25.76 5.28 19.67
CA LEU A 336 -26.72 6.38 19.50
C LEU A 336 -26.16 7.48 18.59
N ALA A 337 -24.88 7.79 18.70
CA ALA A 337 -24.23 8.78 17.82
C ALA A 337 -24.31 8.35 16.33
N LEU A 338 -24.07 7.07 16.03
CA LEU A 338 -24.19 6.54 14.68
C LEU A 338 -25.64 6.56 14.16
N GLU A 339 -26.61 6.19 14.99
CA GLU A 339 -28.03 6.28 14.66
C GLU A 339 -28.46 7.72 14.37
N LEU A 340 -27.97 8.69 15.15
CA LEU A 340 -28.24 10.11 14.90
C LEU A 340 -27.59 10.60 13.60
N LEU A 341 -26.37 10.17 13.30
CA LEU A 341 -25.70 10.50 12.04
C LEU A 341 -26.50 9.98 10.84
N MET A 342 -27.06 8.79 10.92
CA MET A 342 -27.89 8.20 9.85
C MET A 342 -29.20 8.98 9.61
N LEU A 343 -29.68 9.70 10.62
CA LEU A 343 -30.88 10.52 10.53
C LEU A 343 -30.62 11.96 10.07
N THR A 344 -29.37 12.32 9.81
CA THR A 344 -28.97 13.64 9.28
C THR A 344 -29.63 13.87 7.91
N ARG A 345 -30.20 15.06 7.71
CA ARG A 345 -30.86 15.47 6.46
C ARG A 345 -30.29 16.79 5.96
#